data_8a9fe53dbe1ba95226adb8fc82a30e8f
#
_entry.id   8a9fe53dbe1ba95226adb8fc82a30e8f
#
_cell.length_a   1.000
_cell.length_b   1.000
_cell.length_c   1.000
_cell.angle_alpha   90.00
_cell.angle_beta   90.00
_cell.angle_gamma   90.00
#
_symmetry.space_group_name_H-M   'P 1'
#
loop_
_entity.id
_entity.type
_entity.pdbx_description
1 polymer ?
#
loop_
_entity_poly.entity_id
_entity_poly.type
_entity_poly.pdbx_seq_one_letter_code
_entity_poly.pdbx_strand_id
1 'polypeptide(L)'
;IVKATPLQDRMRQERRLANQFKSPFKGLPKEVSVLTAISFLVAVGFGLIIPAIPIFAKTFGVSNTLIGLIISSFAIMRFVSGLFSGKLVDRFGERVVLGFGLFMVSIFTLLAGLAQSYEQLLIFRTAGGLGSSMFSVSAGALILRVVADNQRGRAQSLYNGGFIAGGVAGPAFGGALIALSPRAPFFIYSALLIAAGTVSMIYLHESRLGARVESQQEYFLLVGLGFVLYVCQMEQILWFDQC
;
A
#
# COMPACT_ATOMS: atom_id res chain seq x y z
N ILE A 1 -16.94 -6.47 -50.36
CA ILE A 1 -16.60 -6.38 -48.91
C ILE A 1 -16.15 -7.77 -48.50
N VAL A 2 -14.82 -8.01 -48.47
CA VAL A 2 -14.23 -9.30 -48.09
C VAL A 2 -14.33 -9.45 -46.57
N LYS A 3 -15.17 -10.38 -46.10
CA LYS A 3 -15.24 -10.76 -44.70
C LYS A 3 -13.90 -11.39 -44.30
N ALA A 4 -13.24 -10.82 -43.29
CA ALA A 4 -12.02 -11.39 -42.72
C ALA A 4 -12.28 -12.84 -42.26
N THR A 5 -11.36 -13.74 -42.56
CA THR A 5 -11.47 -15.14 -42.19
C THR A 5 -11.30 -15.28 -40.66
N PRO A 6 -11.98 -16.25 -40.01
CA PRO A 6 -11.87 -16.46 -38.55
C PRO A 6 -10.42 -16.60 -38.04
N LEU A 7 -9.53 -17.07 -38.91
CA LEU A 7 -8.09 -17.19 -38.64
C LEU A 7 -7.39 -15.82 -38.55
N GLN A 8 -7.77 -14.88 -39.41
CA GLN A 8 -7.23 -13.52 -39.41
C GLN A 8 -7.66 -12.72 -38.18
N ASP A 9 -8.88 -12.96 -37.70
CA ASP A 9 -9.37 -12.32 -36.50
C ASP A 9 -8.67 -12.89 -35.23
N ARG A 10 -8.42 -14.20 -35.18
CA ARG A 10 -7.61 -14.82 -34.10
C ARG A 10 -6.18 -14.29 -34.12
N MET A 11 -5.50 -14.21 -35.23
CA MET A 11 -4.14 -13.66 -35.32
C MET A 11 -4.08 -12.18 -34.96
N ARG A 12 -5.12 -11.40 -35.31
CA ARG A 12 -5.23 -9.99 -34.86
C ARG A 12 -5.43 -9.88 -33.37
N GLN A 13 -6.21 -10.79 -32.79
CA GLN A 13 -6.45 -10.83 -31.33
C GLN A 13 -5.19 -11.25 -30.58
N GLU A 14 -4.46 -12.25 -31.05
CA GLU A 14 -3.17 -12.68 -30.50
C GLU A 14 -2.10 -11.59 -30.60
N ARG A 15 -2.01 -10.87 -31.71
CA ARG A 15 -1.12 -9.73 -31.90
C ARG A 15 -1.50 -8.55 -30.97
N ARG A 16 -2.78 -8.30 -30.74
CA ARG A 16 -3.26 -7.29 -29.79
C ARG A 16 -2.88 -7.67 -28.35
N LEU A 17 -3.08 -8.94 -27.97
CA LEU A 17 -2.69 -9.48 -26.67
C LEU A 17 -1.16 -9.42 -26.51
N ALA A 18 -0.39 -9.90 -27.49
CA ALA A 18 1.08 -9.85 -27.45
C ALA A 18 1.63 -8.41 -27.36
N ASN A 19 0.99 -7.45 -28.02
CA ASN A 19 1.36 -6.03 -27.92
C ASN A 19 0.94 -5.40 -26.58
N GLN A 20 -0.10 -5.91 -25.93
CA GLN A 20 -0.47 -5.51 -24.56
C GLN A 20 0.56 -5.99 -23.52
N PHE A 21 1.13 -7.19 -23.72
CA PHE A 21 2.18 -7.73 -22.86
C PHE A 21 3.55 -7.05 -23.03
N LYS A 22 3.83 -6.43 -24.20
CA LYS A 22 5.13 -5.79 -24.48
C LYS A 22 5.42 -4.54 -23.65
N SER A 23 4.40 -3.89 -23.09
CA SER A 23 4.61 -2.74 -22.20
C SER A 23 3.29 -2.42 -21.48
N PRO A 24 3.10 -2.94 -20.25
CA PRO A 24 1.86 -2.75 -19.49
C PRO A 24 1.53 -1.27 -19.24
N PHE A 25 2.52 -0.40 -19.28
CA PHE A 25 2.40 1.05 -19.09
C PHE A 25 2.18 1.86 -20.38
N LYS A 26 2.19 1.23 -21.57
CA LYS A 26 2.09 1.94 -22.85
C LYS A 26 0.76 2.70 -22.94
N GLY A 27 0.83 4.01 -23.14
CA GLY A 27 -0.34 4.90 -23.27
C GLY A 27 -0.93 5.36 -21.93
N LEU A 28 -0.32 5.02 -20.80
CA LEU A 28 -0.68 5.58 -19.49
C LEU A 28 0.26 6.74 -19.11
N PRO A 29 -0.23 7.72 -18.33
CA PRO A 29 0.62 8.78 -17.76
C PRO A 29 1.79 8.21 -16.94
N LYS A 30 2.91 8.94 -16.91
CA LYS A 30 4.12 8.55 -16.16
C LYS A 30 3.85 8.40 -14.66
N GLU A 31 2.92 9.16 -14.15
CA GLU A 31 2.46 9.15 -12.75
C GLU A 31 1.98 7.76 -12.32
N VAL A 32 1.31 7.01 -13.21
CA VAL A 32 0.85 5.65 -12.93
C VAL A 32 2.04 4.71 -12.73
N SER A 33 3.09 4.83 -13.54
CA SER A 33 4.30 4.01 -13.39
C SER A 33 5.02 4.33 -12.08
N VAL A 34 5.12 5.61 -11.72
CA VAL A 34 5.72 6.06 -10.45
C VAL A 34 4.91 5.55 -9.27
N LEU A 35 3.57 5.70 -9.30
CA LEU A 35 2.70 5.21 -8.24
C LEU A 35 2.77 3.69 -8.09
N THR A 36 2.87 2.94 -9.20
CA THR A 36 3.05 1.49 -9.16
C THR A 36 4.38 1.09 -8.51
N ALA A 37 5.48 1.81 -8.82
CA ALA A 37 6.76 1.58 -8.18
C ALA A 37 6.73 1.92 -6.68
N ILE A 38 6.10 3.05 -6.31
CA ILE A 38 5.89 3.43 -4.91
C ILE A 38 5.08 2.36 -4.18
N SER A 39 3.95 1.91 -4.76
CA SER A 39 3.11 0.87 -4.15
C SER A 39 3.86 -0.44 -3.95
N PHE A 40 4.70 -0.82 -4.90
CA PHE A 40 5.56 -2.00 -4.78
C PHE A 40 6.55 -1.86 -3.61
N LEU A 41 7.28 -0.74 -3.50
CA LEU A 41 8.23 -0.49 -2.41
C LEU A 41 7.55 -0.49 -1.03
N VAL A 42 6.39 0.19 -0.94
CA VAL A 42 5.58 0.22 0.29
C VAL A 42 5.13 -1.19 0.68
N ALA A 43 4.67 -1.98 -0.30
CA ALA A 43 4.18 -3.33 -0.04
C ALA A 43 5.30 -4.33 0.30
N VAL A 44 6.48 -4.23 -0.33
CA VAL A 44 7.66 -5.01 0.07
C VAL A 44 7.97 -4.76 1.54
N GLY A 45 8.08 -3.50 1.93
CA GLY A 45 8.39 -3.14 3.31
C GLY A 45 7.28 -3.54 4.29
N PHE A 46 6.02 -3.40 3.91
CA PHE A 46 4.89 -3.88 4.70
C PHE A 46 4.94 -5.41 4.89
N GLY A 47 5.25 -6.16 3.82
CA GLY A 47 5.45 -7.61 3.88
C GLY A 47 6.63 -8.04 4.75
N LEU A 48 7.71 -7.23 4.84
CA LEU A 48 8.83 -7.46 5.77
C LEU A 48 8.38 -7.38 7.23
N ILE A 49 7.49 -6.45 7.55
CA ILE A 49 7.09 -6.14 8.92
C ILE A 49 6.04 -7.10 9.48
N ILE A 50 5.17 -7.66 8.63
CA ILE A 50 4.09 -8.57 9.07
C ILE A 50 4.62 -9.69 9.97
N PRO A 51 5.63 -10.49 9.56
CA PRO A 51 6.18 -11.53 10.42
C PRO A 51 7.05 -10.98 11.57
N ALA A 52 7.60 -9.77 11.43
CA ALA A 52 8.47 -9.17 12.44
C ALA A 52 7.73 -8.68 13.67
N ILE A 53 6.50 -8.17 13.53
CA ILE A 53 5.70 -7.63 14.65
C ILE A 53 5.48 -8.68 15.75
N PRO A 54 4.96 -9.89 15.47
CA PRO A 54 4.77 -10.90 16.49
C PRO A 54 6.06 -11.29 17.20
N ILE A 55 7.14 -11.48 16.43
CA ILE A 55 8.44 -11.90 16.96
C ILE A 55 9.03 -10.81 17.85
N PHE A 56 8.98 -9.55 17.42
CA PHE A 56 9.48 -8.43 18.21
C PHE A 56 8.62 -8.17 19.46
N ALA A 57 7.29 -8.23 19.35
CA ALA A 57 6.40 -8.05 20.48
C ALA A 57 6.58 -9.14 21.55
N LYS A 58 6.86 -10.39 21.16
CA LYS A 58 7.17 -11.49 22.09
C LYS A 58 8.42 -11.23 22.95
N THR A 59 9.36 -10.41 22.50
CA THR A 59 10.53 -10.04 23.31
C THR A 59 10.15 -9.24 24.57
N PHE A 60 8.95 -8.64 24.59
CA PHE A 60 8.40 -7.94 25.75
C PHE A 60 7.57 -8.87 26.69
N GLY A 61 7.52 -10.18 26.41
CA GLY A 61 6.81 -11.15 27.25
C GLY A 61 5.27 -11.07 27.19
N VAL A 62 4.72 -10.48 26.12
CA VAL A 62 3.26 -10.27 25.97
C VAL A 62 2.53 -11.46 25.37
N SER A 63 1.24 -11.58 25.67
CA SER A 63 0.36 -12.61 25.13
C SER A 63 0.05 -12.40 23.65
N ASN A 64 -0.41 -13.44 22.96
CA ASN A 64 -0.82 -13.36 21.56
C ASN A 64 -1.98 -12.36 21.34
N THR A 65 -2.89 -12.24 22.32
CA THR A 65 -3.98 -11.24 22.29
C THR A 65 -3.44 -9.81 22.20
N LEU A 66 -2.39 -9.49 22.96
CA LEU A 66 -1.75 -8.16 22.91
C LEU A 66 -1.00 -7.94 21.60
N ILE A 67 -0.44 -9.00 21.00
CA ILE A 67 0.15 -8.93 19.65
C ILE A 67 -0.92 -8.60 18.61
N GLY A 68 -2.07 -9.29 18.65
CA GLY A 68 -3.22 -8.99 17.81
C GLY A 68 -3.68 -7.53 17.93
N LEU A 69 -3.66 -6.96 19.16
CA LEU A 69 -4.03 -5.58 19.40
C LEU A 69 -3.12 -4.58 18.65
N ILE A 70 -1.81 -4.85 18.48
CA ILE A 70 -0.91 -4.00 17.68
C ILE A 70 -1.36 -3.96 16.22
N ILE A 71 -1.76 -5.10 15.66
CA ILE A 71 -2.16 -5.21 14.26
C ILE A 71 -3.52 -4.55 14.07
N SER A 72 -4.49 -4.86 14.92
CA SER A 72 -5.85 -4.33 14.86
C SER A 72 -5.89 -2.82 15.09
N SER A 73 -5.12 -2.29 16.03
CA SER A 73 -5.06 -0.85 16.30
C SER A 73 -4.52 -0.04 15.11
N PHE A 74 -3.53 -0.57 14.39
CA PHE A 74 -3.06 0.03 13.14
C PHE A 74 -4.17 0.06 12.08
N ALA A 75 -4.91 -1.06 11.91
CA ALA A 75 -6.00 -1.16 10.94
C ALA A 75 -7.15 -0.20 11.27
N ILE A 76 -7.55 -0.14 12.55
CA ILE A 76 -8.61 0.76 13.03
C ILE A 76 -8.20 2.23 12.81
N MET A 77 -6.98 2.61 13.19
CA MET A 77 -6.50 3.97 13.00
C MET A 77 -6.44 4.34 11.52
N ARG A 78 -5.98 3.43 10.66
CA ARG A 78 -5.98 3.59 9.21
C ARG A 78 -7.40 3.80 8.67
N PHE A 79 -8.37 3.02 9.14
CA PHE A 79 -9.77 3.15 8.73
C PHE A 79 -10.36 4.49 9.16
N VAL A 80 -10.25 4.84 10.44
CA VAL A 80 -10.79 6.09 11.00
C VAL A 80 -10.17 7.32 10.32
N SER A 81 -8.85 7.34 10.19
CA SER A 81 -8.16 8.47 9.55
C SER A 81 -8.43 8.59 8.05
N GLY A 82 -8.79 7.49 7.39
CA GLY A 82 -9.20 7.47 6.00
C GLY A 82 -10.40 8.38 5.72
N LEU A 83 -11.34 8.45 6.66
CA LEU A 83 -12.53 9.32 6.55
C LEU A 83 -12.17 10.81 6.47
N PHE A 84 -11.05 11.21 7.05
CA PHE A 84 -10.56 12.59 7.05
C PHE A 84 -9.51 12.85 5.98
N SER A 85 -8.81 11.81 5.51
CA SER A 85 -7.73 11.93 4.53
C SER A 85 -8.20 12.53 3.21
N GLY A 86 -9.44 12.27 2.77
CA GLY A 86 -10.03 12.89 1.58
C GLY A 86 -10.09 14.41 1.68
N LYS A 87 -10.51 14.95 2.82
CA LYS A 87 -10.55 16.41 3.06
C LYS A 87 -9.16 17.04 3.04
N LEU A 88 -8.14 16.32 3.52
CA LEU A 88 -6.75 16.78 3.45
C LEU A 88 -6.29 16.83 2.00
N VAL A 89 -6.61 15.81 1.20
CA VAL A 89 -6.29 15.78 -0.24
C VAL A 89 -6.94 16.94 -0.99
N ASP A 90 -8.22 17.23 -0.71
CA ASP A 90 -8.92 18.36 -1.35
C ASP A 90 -8.32 19.72 -0.96
N ARG A 91 -7.76 19.84 0.24
CA ARG A 91 -7.20 21.10 0.75
C ARG A 91 -5.73 21.30 0.33
N PHE A 92 -4.90 20.26 0.39
CA PHE A 92 -3.44 20.36 0.24
C PHE A 92 -2.92 19.73 -1.06
N GLY A 93 -3.76 19.02 -1.81
CA GLY A 93 -3.39 18.29 -3.02
C GLY A 93 -2.87 16.88 -2.76
N GLU A 94 -2.98 16.01 -3.77
CA GLU A 94 -2.65 14.58 -3.66
C GLU A 94 -1.18 14.35 -3.40
N ARG A 95 -0.30 15.08 -4.09
CA ARG A 95 1.15 14.94 -4.00
C ARG A 95 1.65 15.20 -2.58
N VAL A 96 1.23 16.31 -1.99
CA VAL A 96 1.67 16.73 -0.66
C VAL A 96 1.17 15.74 0.40
N VAL A 97 -0.11 15.38 0.36
CA VAL A 97 -0.71 14.46 1.33
C VAL A 97 -0.12 13.05 1.19
N LEU A 98 0.14 12.59 -0.03
CA LEU A 98 0.77 11.29 -0.30
C LEU A 98 2.18 11.23 0.29
N GLY A 99 3.02 12.21 -0.03
CA GLY A 99 4.40 12.25 0.47
C GLY A 99 4.47 12.43 1.98
N PHE A 100 3.67 13.34 2.54
CA PHE A 100 3.59 13.52 4.00
C PHE A 100 3.13 12.24 4.69
N GLY A 101 2.13 11.53 4.13
CA GLY A 101 1.68 10.23 4.63
C GLY A 101 2.80 9.20 4.67
N LEU A 102 3.61 9.09 3.59
CA LEU A 102 4.75 8.16 3.54
C LEU A 102 5.82 8.50 4.57
N PHE A 103 6.19 9.78 4.72
CA PHE A 103 7.15 10.20 5.75
C PHE A 103 6.63 9.95 7.15
N MET A 104 5.35 10.19 7.40
CA MET A 104 4.71 9.92 8.68
C MET A 104 4.77 8.42 9.04
N VAL A 105 4.41 7.53 8.09
CA VAL A 105 4.54 6.07 8.29
C VAL A 105 5.98 5.71 8.55
N SER A 106 6.94 6.30 7.83
CA SER A 106 8.36 6.04 8.00
C SER A 106 8.84 6.38 9.40
N ILE A 107 8.53 7.59 9.89
CA ILE A 107 8.94 8.04 11.23
C ILE A 107 8.35 7.11 12.30
N PHE A 108 7.07 6.82 12.25
CA PHE A 108 6.44 5.95 13.25
C PHE A 108 6.91 4.49 13.14
N THR A 109 7.27 4.02 11.95
CA THR A 109 7.88 2.70 11.78
C THR A 109 9.29 2.66 12.37
N LEU A 110 10.08 3.72 12.17
CA LEU A 110 11.40 3.85 12.77
C LEU A 110 11.31 3.85 14.32
N LEU A 111 10.40 4.67 14.87
CA LEU A 111 10.16 4.72 16.31
C LEU A 111 9.68 3.38 16.87
N ALA A 112 8.83 2.65 16.11
CA ALA A 112 8.40 1.31 16.48
C ALA A 112 9.57 0.32 16.55
N GLY A 113 10.55 0.40 15.64
CA GLY A 113 11.78 -0.39 15.68
C GLY A 113 12.70 -0.05 16.87
N LEU A 114 12.61 1.19 17.38
CA LEU A 114 13.35 1.68 18.55
C LEU A 114 12.60 1.44 19.88
N ALA A 115 11.38 0.92 19.85
CA ALA A 115 10.56 0.71 21.03
C ALA A 115 11.27 -0.17 22.07
N GLN A 116 11.15 0.23 23.34
CA GLN A 116 11.74 -0.46 24.50
C GLN A 116 10.65 -1.13 25.36
N SER A 117 9.37 -0.86 25.07
CA SER A 117 8.23 -1.48 25.74
C SER A 117 7.12 -1.78 24.76
N TYR A 118 6.19 -2.67 25.15
CA TYR A 118 5.02 -3.01 24.38
C TYR A 118 4.14 -1.77 24.09
N GLU A 119 3.94 -0.91 25.08
CA GLU A 119 3.11 0.29 24.95
C GLU A 119 3.68 1.25 23.92
N GLN A 120 5.00 1.43 23.87
CA GLN A 120 5.66 2.24 22.84
C GLN A 120 5.44 1.65 21.45
N LEU A 121 5.63 0.33 21.30
CA LEU A 121 5.40 -0.36 20.05
C LEU A 121 3.95 -0.21 19.59
N LEU A 122 2.98 -0.39 20.50
CA LEU A 122 1.55 -0.23 20.22
C LEU A 122 1.23 1.19 19.76
N ILE A 123 1.67 2.22 20.49
CA ILE A 123 1.40 3.63 20.18
C ILE A 123 1.99 4.00 18.81
N PHE A 124 3.27 3.69 18.56
CA PHE A 124 3.92 4.05 17.32
C PHE A 124 3.32 3.31 16.13
N ARG A 125 2.98 2.02 16.26
CA ARG A 125 2.30 1.28 15.19
C ARG A 125 0.91 1.85 14.91
N THR A 126 0.13 2.16 15.93
CA THR A 126 -1.19 2.79 15.79
C THR A 126 -1.08 4.13 15.06
N ALA A 127 -0.17 5.00 15.48
CA ALA A 127 0.04 6.31 14.87
C ALA A 127 0.47 6.20 13.39
N GLY A 128 1.25 5.18 13.02
CA GLY A 128 1.60 4.90 11.63
C GLY A 128 0.39 4.65 10.73
N GLY A 129 -0.73 4.19 11.28
CA GLY A 129 -1.99 4.02 10.56
C GLY A 129 -2.53 5.31 9.92
N LEU A 130 -2.32 6.47 10.58
CA LEU A 130 -2.69 7.79 10.05
C LEU A 130 -2.01 8.06 8.70
N GLY A 131 -0.69 7.95 8.63
CA GLY A 131 0.05 8.18 7.40
C GLY A 131 -0.27 7.16 6.31
N SER A 132 -0.54 5.91 6.69
CA SER A 132 -0.91 4.84 5.76
C SER A 132 -2.24 5.12 5.04
N SER A 133 -3.23 5.71 5.71
CA SER A 133 -4.48 6.13 5.08
C SER A 133 -4.27 7.31 4.14
N MET A 134 -3.48 8.30 4.55
CA MET A 134 -3.14 9.47 3.72
C MET A 134 -2.50 9.02 2.40
N PHE A 135 -1.52 8.12 2.46
CA PHE A 135 -0.90 7.52 1.27
C PHE A 135 -1.94 6.85 0.36
N SER A 136 -2.76 5.95 0.90
CA SER A 136 -3.69 5.15 0.10
C SER A 136 -4.78 5.99 -0.57
N VAL A 137 -5.36 6.95 0.16
CA VAL A 137 -6.40 7.85 -0.35
C VAL A 137 -5.83 8.78 -1.42
N SER A 138 -4.65 9.35 -1.17
CA SER A 138 -4.00 10.25 -2.14
C SER A 138 -3.60 9.54 -3.42
N ALA A 139 -3.06 8.31 -3.33
CA ALA A 139 -2.67 7.52 -4.49
C ALA A 139 -3.88 7.18 -5.37
N GLY A 140 -5.00 6.76 -4.76
CA GLY A 140 -6.25 6.51 -5.47
C GLY A 140 -6.81 7.77 -6.14
N ALA A 141 -6.82 8.91 -5.43
CA ALA A 141 -7.27 10.20 -5.95
C ALA A 141 -6.43 10.62 -7.16
N LEU A 142 -5.11 10.51 -7.06
CA LEU A 142 -4.21 10.88 -8.14
C LEU A 142 -4.43 10.04 -9.40
N ILE A 143 -4.60 8.72 -9.28
CA ILE A 143 -4.90 7.85 -10.41
C ILE A 143 -6.20 8.31 -11.11
N LEU A 144 -7.26 8.58 -10.36
CA LEU A 144 -8.54 9.01 -10.92
C LEU A 144 -8.47 10.38 -11.61
N ARG A 145 -7.55 11.25 -11.21
CA ARG A 145 -7.38 12.60 -11.79
C ARG A 145 -6.47 12.62 -13.02
N VAL A 146 -5.41 11.80 -13.05
CA VAL A 146 -4.43 11.82 -14.15
C VAL A 146 -4.79 10.88 -15.29
N VAL A 147 -5.68 9.89 -15.07
CA VAL A 147 -6.01 8.86 -16.05
C VAL A 147 -7.40 9.07 -16.62
N ALA A 148 -7.53 8.97 -17.95
CA ALA A 148 -8.81 9.02 -18.64
C ALA A 148 -9.75 7.88 -18.18
N ASP A 149 -11.05 8.12 -18.17
CA ASP A 149 -12.07 7.22 -17.61
C ASP A 149 -11.98 5.80 -18.16
N ASN A 150 -11.75 5.67 -19.47
CA ASN A 150 -11.63 4.39 -20.17
C ASN A 150 -10.35 3.60 -19.82
N GLN A 151 -9.39 4.20 -19.12
CA GLN A 151 -8.10 3.59 -18.74
C GLN A 151 -7.95 3.45 -17.22
N ARG A 152 -8.89 3.97 -16.42
CA ARG A 152 -8.82 3.94 -14.94
C ARG A 152 -8.69 2.52 -14.39
N GLY A 153 -9.49 1.58 -14.89
CA GLY A 153 -9.39 0.18 -14.46
C GLY A 153 -8.02 -0.43 -14.70
N ARG A 154 -7.39 -0.13 -15.84
CA ARG A 154 -6.04 -0.61 -16.16
C ARG A 154 -4.98 0.02 -15.26
N ALA A 155 -5.06 1.32 -15.01
CA ALA A 155 -4.13 2.00 -14.12
C ALA A 155 -4.25 1.48 -12.68
N GLN A 156 -5.47 1.29 -12.20
CA GLN A 156 -5.74 0.74 -10.87
C GLN A 156 -5.23 -0.70 -10.74
N SER A 157 -5.39 -1.52 -11.79
CA SER A 157 -4.88 -2.90 -11.80
C SER A 157 -3.36 -2.96 -11.73
N LEU A 158 -2.65 -2.04 -12.40
CA LEU A 158 -1.20 -1.94 -12.32
C LEU A 158 -0.71 -1.50 -10.93
N TYR A 159 -1.36 -0.49 -10.36
CA TYR A 159 -1.08 -0.04 -9.00
C TYR A 159 -1.28 -1.16 -7.97
N ASN A 160 -2.42 -1.85 -8.02
CA ASN A 160 -2.72 -2.98 -7.14
C ASN A 160 -1.81 -4.18 -7.41
N GLY A 161 -1.48 -4.45 -8.68
CA GLY A 161 -0.54 -5.49 -9.08
C GLY A 161 0.86 -5.26 -8.49
N GLY A 162 1.34 -4.01 -8.50
CA GLY A 162 2.57 -3.60 -7.83
C GLY A 162 2.52 -3.87 -6.34
N PHE A 163 1.40 -3.52 -5.70
CA PHE A 163 1.19 -3.76 -4.27
C PHE A 163 1.18 -5.27 -3.93
N ILE A 164 0.47 -6.09 -4.70
CA ILE A 164 0.41 -7.54 -4.50
C ILE A 164 1.80 -8.17 -4.70
N ALA A 165 2.49 -7.81 -5.78
CA ALA A 165 3.83 -8.33 -6.06
C ALA A 165 4.83 -7.99 -4.94
N GLY A 166 4.79 -6.76 -4.42
CA GLY A 166 5.59 -6.34 -3.27
C GLY A 166 5.24 -7.10 -2.00
N GLY A 167 3.95 -7.28 -1.73
CA GLY A 167 3.45 -8.00 -0.56
C GLY A 167 3.86 -9.48 -0.54
N VAL A 168 3.95 -10.13 -1.71
CA VAL A 168 4.45 -11.50 -1.84
C VAL A 168 5.98 -11.55 -1.69
N ALA A 169 6.71 -10.58 -2.24
CA ALA A 169 8.16 -10.53 -2.14
C ALA A 169 8.64 -10.23 -0.71
N GLY A 170 7.91 -9.37 0.02
CA GLY A 170 8.30 -8.90 1.35
C GLY A 170 8.61 -10.01 2.37
N PRO A 171 7.70 -10.95 2.65
CA PRO A 171 7.93 -12.01 3.64
C PRO A 171 9.13 -12.90 3.31
N ALA A 172 9.44 -13.12 2.02
CA ALA A 172 10.59 -13.92 1.59
C ALA A 172 11.92 -13.31 2.08
N PHE A 173 12.04 -11.98 2.06
CA PHE A 173 13.19 -11.27 2.61
C PHE A 173 13.08 -11.03 4.13
N GLY A 174 11.85 -10.93 4.64
CA GLY A 174 11.56 -10.66 6.04
C GLY A 174 12.15 -11.71 6.98
N GLY A 175 12.02 -13.00 6.63
CA GLY A 175 12.57 -14.10 7.42
C GLY A 175 14.07 -14.01 7.60
N ALA A 176 14.82 -13.71 6.53
CA ALA A 176 16.27 -13.54 6.58
C ALA A 176 16.70 -12.35 7.46
N LEU A 177 15.96 -11.24 7.39
CA LEU A 177 16.22 -10.05 8.20
C LEU A 177 15.93 -10.26 9.68
N ILE A 178 14.86 -10.98 10.00
CA ILE A 178 14.51 -11.32 11.36
C ILE A 178 15.58 -12.21 12.01
N ALA A 179 16.20 -13.11 11.23
CA ALA A 179 17.30 -13.94 11.71
C ALA A 179 18.52 -13.10 12.15
N LEU A 180 18.74 -11.93 11.55
CA LEU A 180 19.77 -10.98 11.97
C LEU A 180 19.34 -10.20 13.22
N SER A 181 18.14 -9.65 13.23
CA SER A 181 17.56 -8.94 14.36
C SER A 181 16.05 -8.77 14.17
N PRO A 182 15.22 -8.99 15.20
CA PRO A 182 13.78 -8.72 15.15
C PRO A 182 13.44 -7.25 14.83
N ARG A 183 14.36 -6.33 15.04
CA ARG A 183 14.22 -4.89 14.76
C ARG A 183 14.61 -4.51 13.34
N ALA A 184 15.44 -5.31 12.64
CA ALA A 184 15.98 -4.98 11.32
C ALA A 184 14.89 -4.69 10.27
N PRO A 185 13.77 -5.43 10.17
CA PRO A 185 12.70 -5.14 9.23
C PRO A 185 12.10 -3.75 9.38
N PHE A 186 12.01 -3.21 10.61
CA PHE A 186 11.46 -1.87 10.87
C PHE A 186 12.35 -0.78 10.29
N PHE A 187 13.67 -0.89 10.44
CA PHE A 187 14.62 0.08 9.89
C PHE A 187 14.64 0.05 8.37
N ILE A 188 14.64 -1.14 7.77
CA ILE A 188 14.62 -1.30 6.31
C ILE A 188 13.31 -0.76 5.74
N TYR A 189 12.17 -1.08 6.35
CA TYR A 189 10.90 -0.55 5.91
C TYR A 189 10.83 0.98 6.02
N SER A 190 11.33 1.56 7.11
CA SER A 190 11.42 3.00 7.26
C SER A 190 12.26 3.63 6.13
N ALA A 191 13.41 3.05 5.79
CA ALA A 191 14.24 3.51 4.70
C ALA A 191 13.53 3.43 3.32
N LEU A 192 12.83 2.33 3.05
CA LEU A 192 12.03 2.18 1.83
C LEU A 192 10.91 3.22 1.74
N LEU A 193 10.27 3.55 2.86
CA LEU A 193 9.23 4.59 2.92
C LEU A 193 9.80 5.99 2.69
N ILE A 194 11.01 6.31 3.20
CA ILE A 194 11.70 7.56 2.91
C ILE A 194 11.98 7.65 1.41
N ALA A 195 12.53 6.59 0.83
CA ALA A 195 12.80 6.54 -0.60
C ALA A 195 11.52 6.73 -1.42
N ALA A 196 10.45 6.02 -1.09
CA ALA A 196 9.14 6.14 -1.73
C ALA A 196 8.55 7.57 -1.60
N GLY A 197 8.64 8.17 -0.41
CA GLY A 197 8.20 9.53 -0.15
C GLY A 197 9.00 10.57 -0.95
N THR A 198 10.32 10.41 -1.03
CA THR A 198 11.20 11.28 -1.81
C THR A 198 10.90 11.16 -3.31
N VAL A 199 10.76 9.93 -3.83
CA VAL A 199 10.37 9.69 -5.22
C VAL A 199 9.02 10.34 -5.52
N SER A 200 8.05 10.21 -4.61
CA SER A 200 6.74 10.85 -4.73
C SER A 200 6.86 12.37 -4.86
N MET A 201 7.66 13.00 -4.01
CA MET A 201 7.83 14.45 -4.01
C MET A 201 8.56 14.97 -5.24
N ILE A 202 9.45 14.19 -5.84
CA ILE A 202 10.24 14.60 -7.02
C ILE A 202 9.45 14.38 -8.31
N TYR A 203 8.84 13.21 -8.47
CA TYR A 203 8.32 12.76 -9.77
C TYR A 203 6.80 12.92 -9.94
N LEU A 204 6.01 13.06 -8.87
CA LEU A 204 4.59 13.33 -9.00
C LEU A 204 4.33 14.82 -9.15
N HIS A 205 3.48 15.17 -10.11
CA HIS A 205 3.01 16.53 -10.31
C HIS A 205 1.58 16.67 -9.81
N GLU A 206 1.26 17.82 -9.22
CA GLU A 206 -0.13 18.11 -8.84
C GLU A 206 -0.97 18.30 -10.10
N SER A 207 -2.01 17.50 -10.24
CA SER A 207 -3.00 17.73 -11.28
C SER A 207 -4.12 18.61 -10.71
N ARG A 208 -4.04 19.93 -10.99
CA ARG A 208 -5.06 20.92 -10.58
C ARG A 208 -6.36 20.83 -11.39
N LEU A 209 -6.73 19.68 -11.90
CA LEU A 209 -8.02 19.50 -12.57
C LEU A 209 -9.10 19.26 -11.50
N GLY A 210 -9.91 20.28 -11.25
CA GLY A 210 -10.94 20.36 -10.23
C GLY A 210 -12.14 19.42 -10.42
N ALA A 211 -11.93 18.13 -10.52
CA ALA A 211 -12.99 17.15 -10.41
C ALA A 211 -13.13 16.70 -8.95
N ARG A 212 -14.19 17.14 -8.29
CA ARG A 212 -14.64 16.60 -7.01
C ARG A 212 -14.86 15.11 -7.16
N VAL A 213 -14.07 14.30 -6.48
CA VAL A 213 -14.21 12.84 -6.51
C VAL A 213 -15.13 12.42 -5.36
N GLU A 214 -16.43 12.58 -5.57
CA GLU A 214 -17.47 12.14 -4.62
C GLU A 214 -17.50 10.62 -4.40
N SER A 215 -16.99 9.84 -5.37
CA SER A 215 -17.01 8.36 -5.33
C SER A 215 -15.90 7.72 -4.50
N GLN A 216 -14.91 8.47 -4.01
CA GLN A 216 -13.78 7.88 -3.30
C GLN A 216 -14.09 7.40 -1.88
N GLN A 217 -15.08 8.02 -1.22
CA GLN A 217 -15.45 7.59 0.14
C GLN A 217 -16.02 6.17 0.14
N GLU A 218 -16.86 5.81 -0.81
CA GLU A 218 -17.42 4.46 -0.93
C GLU A 218 -16.34 3.42 -1.27
N TYR A 219 -15.44 3.76 -2.21
CA TYR A 219 -14.35 2.85 -2.59
C TYR A 219 -13.37 2.63 -1.43
N PHE A 220 -13.07 3.68 -0.65
CA PHE A 220 -12.20 3.59 0.52
C PHE A 220 -12.84 2.76 1.64
N LEU A 221 -14.14 2.90 1.86
CA LEU A 221 -14.89 2.09 2.81
C LEU A 221 -14.83 0.60 2.44
N LEU A 222 -15.01 0.26 1.16
CA LEU A 222 -14.95 -1.13 0.68
C LEU A 222 -13.53 -1.73 0.80
N VAL A 223 -12.50 -0.97 0.38
CA VAL A 223 -11.10 -1.42 0.47
C VAL A 223 -10.63 -1.47 1.93
N GLY A 224 -11.04 -0.49 2.75
CA GLY A 224 -10.74 -0.47 4.17
C GLY A 224 -11.39 -1.62 4.93
N LEU A 225 -12.65 -1.90 4.64
CA LEU A 225 -13.38 -3.04 5.22
C LEU A 225 -12.76 -4.38 4.78
N GLY A 226 -12.42 -4.52 3.50
CA GLY A 226 -11.71 -5.68 2.97
C GLY A 226 -10.36 -5.90 3.64
N PHE A 227 -9.60 -4.83 3.92
CA PHE A 227 -8.32 -4.91 4.62
C PHE A 227 -8.51 -5.29 6.11
N VAL A 228 -9.50 -4.73 6.79
CA VAL A 228 -9.84 -5.11 8.17
C VAL A 228 -10.25 -6.57 8.25
N LEU A 229 -11.09 -7.04 7.31
CA LEU A 229 -11.50 -8.45 7.23
C LEU A 229 -10.30 -9.36 6.93
N TYR A 230 -9.40 -8.96 6.03
CA TYR A 230 -8.18 -9.71 5.73
C TYR A 230 -7.26 -9.81 6.96
N VAL A 231 -7.10 -8.74 7.73
CA VAL A 231 -6.32 -8.74 8.97
C VAL A 231 -6.97 -9.64 10.02
N CYS A 232 -8.30 -9.57 10.20
CA CYS A 232 -9.03 -10.47 11.11
C CYS A 232 -8.91 -11.94 10.69
N GLN A 233 -8.91 -12.22 9.39
CA GLN A 233 -8.75 -13.58 8.87
C GLN A 233 -7.33 -14.11 9.09
N MET A 234 -6.31 -13.24 8.97
CA MET A 234 -4.92 -13.58 9.31
C MET A 234 -4.75 -13.89 10.80
N GLU A 235 -5.43 -13.15 11.69
CA GLU A 235 -5.45 -13.47 13.12
C GLU A 235 -6.05 -14.86 13.40
N GLN A 236 -7.12 -15.26 12.72
CA GLN A 236 -7.71 -16.59 12.87
C GLN A 236 -6.75 -17.70 12.43
N ILE A 237 -6.00 -17.50 11.33
CA ILE A 237 -5.01 -18.49 10.85
C ILE A 237 -3.87 -18.64 11.88
N LEU A 238 -3.39 -17.55 12.49
CA LEU A 238 -2.38 -17.58 13.54
C LEU A 238 -2.86 -18.25 14.85
N TRP A 239 -4.19 -18.28 15.08
CA TRP A 239 -4.79 -18.97 16.23
C TRP A 239 -4.95 -20.47 15.99
N PHE A 240 -5.20 -20.91 14.75
CA PHE A 240 -5.45 -22.34 14.42
C PHE A 240 -4.16 -23.18 14.45
N ASP A 241 -2.99 -22.60 14.25
CA ASP A 241 -1.70 -23.31 14.32
C ASP A 241 -1.20 -23.55 15.77
N GLN A 242 -1.99 -23.18 16.79
CA GLN A 242 -1.65 -23.36 18.21
C GLN A 242 -2.58 -24.30 18.99
N CYS A 243 -3.55 -24.96 18.32
CA CYS A 243 -4.31 -26.10 18.85
C CYS A 243 -3.82 -27.39 18.23
#